data_c0000b6dd3edaf290df81f74c6b78a12
#
_entry.id   c0000b6dd3edaf290df81f74c6b78a12
#
_cell.length_a   1.000
_cell.length_b   1.000
_cell.length_c   1.000
_cell.angle_alpha   90.00
_cell.angle_beta   90.00
_cell.angle_gamma   90.00
#
_symmetry.space_group_name_H-M   'P 1'
#
loop_
_entity.id
_entity.type
_entity.pdbx_description
1 polymer ?
#
loop_
_entity_poly.entity_id
_entity_poly.type
_entity_poly.pdbx_seq_one_letter_code
_entity_poly.pdbx_strand_id
1 'polypeptide(L)'
;SSYTVDNAGLYTKEIPYFTNTHVFKADPIVVEKLKEQKKLLMTDKLHHSYPHSWRSKAPLIYRATPQWFISMEKNSLRKTAIREINATNFYPEKGKERLLSMVEGRPDWCVSRQRVWGVPLPIFVNKKTKEPLRDKQVIDRIAQIYEKEGSDCWFTDDPKKFLGNDYDPKDYEKLNDIVEVWFDSGSTHSFVLEKRKDLKWPADMYLEGSDQHRGWFHSSLLESCGTRGKAPFKSILSHGFVVDGKGLKMSKSTGNVISPEDILKNYGADILRAWVASSDYAEDLRIDKTILAQHAESYRKIRNTFRFILGNIKDNFEKQDFENLD
;
A
#
# COMPACT_ATOMS: atom_id res chain seq x y z
N SER A 1 -15.07 5.99 23.11
CA SER A 1 -13.63 5.85 23.38
C SER A 1 -13.21 7.01 24.26
N SER A 2 -12.50 6.74 25.36
CA SER A 2 -11.92 7.78 26.20
C SER A 2 -10.59 8.24 25.59
N TYR A 3 -10.39 9.57 25.54
CA TYR A 3 -9.16 10.20 25.05
C TYR A 3 -8.27 10.55 26.23
N THR A 4 -7.63 9.54 26.78
CA THR A 4 -6.85 9.65 28.03
C THR A 4 -5.49 10.29 27.86
N VAL A 5 -4.98 10.41 26.64
CA VAL A 5 -3.66 11.01 26.32
C VAL A 5 -3.83 12.04 25.22
N ASP A 6 -3.31 13.23 25.42
CA ASP A 6 -3.36 14.34 24.47
C ASP A 6 -2.27 14.28 23.37
N ASN A 7 -2.21 15.30 22.52
CA ASN A 7 -1.25 15.39 21.41
C ASN A 7 0.20 15.55 21.87
N ALA A 8 0.44 16.02 23.11
CA ALA A 8 1.77 16.17 23.69
C ALA A 8 2.22 14.93 24.47
N GLY A 9 1.41 13.86 24.49
CA GLY A 9 1.68 12.64 25.25
C GLY A 9 1.40 12.79 26.75
N LEU A 10 0.60 13.78 27.14
CA LEU A 10 0.21 14.00 28.53
C LEU A 10 -1.13 13.37 28.84
N TYR A 11 -1.29 12.81 30.02
CA TYR A 11 -2.58 12.33 30.49
C TYR A 11 -3.57 13.49 30.64
N THR A 12 -4.78 13.28 30.15
CA THR A 12 -5.87 14.27 30.23
C THR A 12 -6.58 14.24 31.59
N LYS A 13 -7.52 15.17 31.77
CA LYS A 13 -8.36 15.24 32.98
C LYS A 13 -9.23 13.98 33.19
N GLU A 14 -9.39 13.14 32.18
CA GLU A 14 -10.10 11.86 32.32
C GLU A 14 -9.37 10.87 33.25
N ILE A 15 -8.08 11.11 33.49
CA ILE A 15 -7.25 10.30 34.40
C ILE A 15 -6.74 11.22 35.54
N PRO A 16 -7.56 11.46 36.58
CA PRO A 16 -7.29 12.50 37.58
C PRO A 16 -5.93 12.40 38.29
N TYR A 17 -5.47 11.16 38.58
CA TYR A 17 -4.20 10.93 39.30
C TYR A 17 -2.95 11.26 38.47
N PHE A 18 -3.08 11.31 37.13
CA PHE A 18 -1.95 11.48 36.20
C PHE A 18 -2.12 12.70 35.30
N THR A 19 -3.14 13.52 35.51
CA THR A 19 -3.40 14.73 34.69
C THR A 19 -2.13 15.55 34.49
N ASN A 20 -1.83 15.91 33.24
CA ASN A 20 -0.62 16.64 32.82
C ASN A 20 0.71 15.87 33.05
N THR A 21 0.68 14.59 33.40
CA THR A 21 1.88 13.76 33.47
C THR A 21 2.16 13.15 32.10
N HIS A 22 3.40 13.23 31.60
CA HIS A 22 3.78 12.56 30.36
C HIS A 22 3.80 11.04 30.55
N VAL A 23 3.31 10.27 29.59
CA VAL A 23 3.13 8.82 29.68
C VAL A 23 4.41 8.08 30.12
N PHE A 24 5.59 8.46 29.63
CA PHE A 24 6.87 7.86 30.03
C PHE A 24 7.35 8.25 31.43
N LYS A 25 6.67 9.16 32.10
CA LYS A 25 6.95 9.55 33.49
C LYS A 25 5.94 8.99 34.47
N ALA A 26 4.94 8.25 33.99
CA ALA A 26 3.85 7.75 34.82
C ALA A 26 4.21 6.52 35.65
N ASP A 27 5.13 5.67 35.19
CA ASP A 27 5.44 4.39 35.84
C ASP A 27 5.79 4.52 37.34
N PRO A 28 6.69 5.42 37.76
CA PRO A 28 6.98 5.59 39.18
C PRO A 28 5.76 6.03 40.00
N ILE A 29 4.91 6.88 39.39
CA ILE A 29 3.69 7.40 40.04
C ILE A 29 2.65 6.28 40.19
N VAL A 30 2.52 5.41 39.18
CA VAL A 30 1.65 4.22 39.24
C VAL A 30 2.09 3.29 40.34
N VAL A 31 3.40 3.00 40.43
CA VAL A 31 3.98 2.12 41.49
C VAL A 31 3.70 2.70 42.85
N GLU A 32 3.94 4.00 43.07
CA GLU A 32 3.71 4.65 44.37
C GLU A 32 2.22 4.61 44.75
N LYS A 33 1.33 4.89 43.78
CA LYS A 33 -0.11 4.85 44.03
C LYS A 33 -0.62 3.46 44.39
N LEU A 34 -0.06 2.42 43.77
CA LEU A 34 -0.37 1.02 44.12
C LEU A 34 0.13 0.66 45.52
N LYS A 35 1.31 1.18 45.94
CA LYS A 35 1.82 1.01 47.31
C LYS A 35 0.90 1.67 48.34
N GLU A 36 0.53 2.95 48.10
CA GLU A 36 -0.39 3.68 48.99
C GLU A 36 -1.70 2.93 49.21
N GLN A 37 -2.22 2.34 48.14
CA GLN A 37 -3.47 1.58 48.18
C GLN A 37 -3.32 0.12 48.64
N LYS A 38 -2.08 -0.29 49.03
CA LYS A 38 -1.77 -1.69 49.44
C LYS A 38 -2.14 -2.73 48.38
N LYS A 39 -2.02 -2.36 47.10
CA LYS A 39 -2.35 -3.24 45.96
C LYS A 39 -1.11 -3.67 45.17
N LEU A 40 0.07 -3.23 45.55
CA LEU A 40 1.32 -3.63 44.92
C LEU A 40 1.82 -4.93 45.53
N LEU A 41 1.96 -5.95 44.72
CA LEU A 41 2.55 -7.23 45.18
C LEU A 41 4.09 -7.22 45.06
N MET A 42 4.60 -6.80 43.89
CA MET A 42 6.03 -6.79 43.60
C MET A 42 6.30 -5.81 42.45
N THR A 43 7.52 -5.26 42.40
CA THR A 43 8.03 -4.52 41.23
C THR A 43 9.30 -5.16 40.72
N ASP A 44 9.46 -5.22 39.41
CA ASP A 44 10.67 -5.69 38.76
C ASP A 44 10.95 -4.87 37.50
N LYS A 45 12.15 -5.01 36.94
CA LYS A 45 12.56 -4.37 35.66
C LYS A 45 12.66 -5.42 34.57
N LEU A 46 11.90 -5.21 33.51
CA LEU A 46 11.93 -6.05 32.33
C LEU A 46 12.67 -5.35 31.19
N HIS A 47 13.68 -6.02 30.63
CA HIS A 47 14.30 -5.61 29.38
C HIS A 47 13.63 -6.33 28.23
N HIS A 48 13.00 -5.58 27.32
CA HIS A 48 12.31 -6.14 26.15
C HIS A 48 12.43 -5.21 24.95
N SER A 49 12.12 -5.74 23.75
CA SER A 49 12.02 -4.92 22.55
C SER A 49 10.79 -4.02 22.64
N TYR A 50 11.00 -2.72 22.38
CA TYR A 50 9.93 -1.73 22.38
C TYR A 50 9.84 -1.04 21.01
N PRO A 51 8.64 -0.78 20.45
CA PRO A 51 8.50 -0.14 19.17
C PRO A 51 8.98 1.31 19.18
N HIS A 52 9.86 1.64 18.24
CA HIS A 52 10.41 2.99 18.07
C HIS A 52 10.06 3.52 16.68
N SER A 53 9.93 4.83 16.57
CA SER A 53 9.84 5.50 15.27
C SER A 53 11.08 5.19 14.43
N TRP A 54 10.90 4.65 13.23
CA TRP A 54 12.03 4.34 12.35
C TRP A 54 12.82 5.58 11.94
N ARG A 55 12.17 6.75 11.94
CA ARG A 55 12.77 8.04 11.56
C ARG A 55 13.42 8.76 12.75
N SER A 56 12.67 9.06 13.80
CA SER A 56 13.17 9.79 14.95
C SER A 56 13.90 8.92 15.99
N LYS A 57 13.76 7.59 15.91
CA LYS A 57 14.26 6.61 16.88
C LYS A 57 13.67 6.77 18.28
N ALA A 58 12.70 7.66 18.47
CA ALA A 58 12.00 7.83 19.73
C ALA A 58 11.01 6.67 19.97
N PRO A 59 10.78 6.26 21.23
CA PRO A 59 9.79 5.26 21.57
C PRO A 59 8.38 5.75 21.20
N LEU A 60 7.54 4.82 20.71
CA LEU A 60 6.16 5.13 20.36
C LEU A 60 5.27 5.15 21.59
N ILE A 61 4.18 5.91 21.51
CA ILE A 61 3.10 5.88 22.51
C ILE A 61 1.81 5.37 21.85
N TYR A 62 0.97 4.71 22.66
CA TYR A 62 -0.36 4.28 22.22
C TYR A 62 -1.39 5.27 22.75
N ARG A 63 -2.20 5.81 21.85
CA ARG A 63 -3.27 6.75 22.22
C ARG A 63 -4.47 6.59 21.30
N ALA A 64 -5.66 6.82 21.84
CA ALA A 64 -6.86 6.96 21.04
C ALA A 64 -6.90 8.34 20.39
N THR A 65 -7.20 8.40 19.09
CA THR A 65 -7.44 9.62 18.34
C THR A 65 -8.70 9.47 17.50
N PRO A 66 -9.47 10.54 17.26
CA PRO A 66 -10.56 10.50 16.28
C PRO A 66 -10.02 10.04 14.92
N GLN A 67 -10.74 9.13 14.28
CA GLN A 67 -10.32 8.57 12.99
C GLN A 67 -11.51 8.49 12.03
N TRP A 68 -11.21 8.48 10.74
CA TRP A 68 -12.18 8.31 9.68
C TRP A 68 -12.04 6.92 9.06
N PHE A 69 -13.18 6.27 8.85
CA PHE A 69 -13.24 4.90 8.39
C PHE A 69 -14.15 4.76 7.18
N ILE A 70 -13.74 3.93 6.22
CA ILE A 70 -14.62 3.37 5.21
C ILE A 70 -15.20 2.10 5.79
N SER A 71 -16.53 2.07 5.92
CA SER A 71 -17.24 0.88 6.46
C SER A 71 -17.22 -0.24 5.43
N MET A 72 -16.83 -1.42 5.86
CA MET A 72 -16.88 -2.63 5.03
C MET A 72 -18.29 -3.18 4.84
N GLU A 73 -19.20 -2.90 5.77
CA GLU A 73 -20.58 -3.42 5.72
C GLU A 73 -21.54 -2.46 5.04
N LYS A 74 -21.31 -1.14 5.18
CA LYS A 74 -22.19 -0.13 4.59
C LYS A 74 -22.15 -0.22 3.07
N ASN A 75 -23.33 -0.10 2.44
CA ASN A 75 -23.51 -0.27 0.99
C ASN A 75 -23.00 -1.62 0.46
N SER A 76 -22.89 -2.63 1.32
CA SER A 76 -22.46 -3.99 0.96
C SER A 76 -21.07 -4.06 0.32
N LEU A 77 -20.13 -3.18 0.71
CA LEU A 77 -18.79 -3.12 0.13
C LEU A 77 -18.07 -4.48 0.19
N ARG A 78 -18.07 -5.13 1.37
CA ARG A 78 -17.48 -6.47 1.56
C ARG A 78 -18.08 -7.50 0.60
N LYS A 79 -19.41 -7.56 0.52
CA LYS A 79 -20.11 -8.51 -0.37
C LYS A 79 -19.76 -8.27 -1.84
N THR A 80 -19.69 -6.99 -2.25
CA THR A 80 -19.30 -6.60 -3.60
C THR A 80 -17.87 -7.03 -3.88
N ALA A 81 -16.92 -6.74 -2.99
CA ALA A 81 -15.51 -7.13 -3.16
C ALA A 81 -15.33 -8.65 -3.24
N ILE A 82 -15.99 -9.43 -2.38
CA ILE A 82 -15.97 -10.90 -2.42
C ILE A 82 -16.51 -11.43 -3.77
N ARG A 83 -17.63 -10.89 -4.24
CA ARG A 83 -18.18 -11.26 -5.56
C ARG A 83 -17.17 -10.99 -6.67
N GLU A 84 -16.56 -9.84 -6.67
CA GLU A 84 -15.59 -9.44 -7.70
C GLU A 84 -14.30 -10.26 -7.64
N ILE A 85 -13.81 -10.62 -6.44
CA ILE A 85 -12.67 -11.56 -6.30
C ILE A 85 -13.02 -12.90 -6.94
N ASN A 86 -14.23 -13.40 -6.71
CA ASN A 86 -14.67 -14.68 -7.28
C ASN A 86 -14.78 -14.65 -8.82
N ALA A 87 -15.02 -13.50 -9.40
CA ALA A 87 -15.08 -13.29 -10.85
C ALA A 87 -13.72 -12.96 -11.49
N THR A 88 -12.67 -12.76 -10.69
CA THR A 88 -11.31 -12.40 -11.14
C THR A 88 -10.48 -13.64 -11.40
N ASN A 89 -9.66 -13.64 -12.46
CA ASN A 89 -8.67 -14.69 -12.72
C ASN A 89 -7.38 -14.41 -11.93
N PHE A 90 -6.81 -15.43 -11.29
CA PHE A 90 -5.58 -15.31 -10.51
C PHE A 90 -4.47 -16.18 -11.03
N TYR A 91 -3.27 -15.62 -11.12
CA TYR A 91 -2.04 -16.29 -11.53
C TYR A 91 -0.94 -16.00 -10.50
N PRO A 92 -0.52 -16.97 -9.66
CA PRO A 92 -1.10 -18.31 -9.47
C PRO A 92 -2.48 -18.27 -8.75
N GLU A 93 -3.28 -19.31 -8.92
CA GLU A 93 -4.65 -19.40 -8.37
C GLU A 93 -4.70 -19.25 -6.83
N LYS A 94 -3.67 -19.71 -6.12
CA LYS A 94 -3.52 -19.54 -4.65
C LYS A 94 -3.65 -18.07 -4.19
N GLY A 95 -3.42 -17.09 -5.07
CA GLY A 95 -3.62 -15.66 -4.80
C GLY A 95 -5.07 -15.29 -4.50
N LYS A 96 -6.04 -16.01 -5.07
CA LYS A 96 -7.47 -15.79 -4.86
C LYS A 96 -7.86 -16.00 -3.40
N GLU A 97 -7.52 -17.15 -2.83
CA GLU A 97 -7.86 -17.48 -1.45
C GLU A 97 -7.21 -16.49 -0.46
N ARG A 98 -5.98 -16.09 -0.77
CA ARG A 98 -5.25 -15.11 0.04
C ARG A 98 -5.97 -13.75 0.07
N LEU A 99 -6.40 -13.22 -1.07
CA LEU A 99 -7.11 -11.94 -1.12
C LEU A 99 -8.51 -12.07 -0.51
N LEU A 100 -9.20 -13.18 -0.76
CA LEU A 100 -10.53 -13.47 -0.22
C LEU A 100 -10.53 -13.46 1.31
N SER A 101 -9.63 -14.24 1.95
CA SER A 101 -9.53 -14.30 3.41
C SER A 101 -9.22 -12.93 4.04
N MET A 102 -8.41 -12.11 3.36
CA MET A 102 -8.10 -10.75 3.81
C MET A 102 -9.31 -9.82 3.76
N VAL A 103 -10.19 -9.96 2.77
CA VAL A 103 -11.40 -9.15 2.64
C VAL A 103 -12.50 -9.63 3.58
N GLU A 104 -12.67 -10.94 3.74
CA GLU A 104 -13.66 -11.53 4.64
C GLU A 104 -13.46 -11.10 6.10
N GLY A 105 -12.23 -11.20 6.59
CA GLY A 105 -11.86 -10.84 7.97
C GLY A 105 -11.53 -9.37 8.19
N ARG A 106 -11.65 -8.50 7.18
CA ARG A 106 -11.20 -7.12 7.27
C ARG A 106 -12.11 -6.29 8.17
N PRO A 107 -11.56 -5.56 9.18
CA PRO A 107 -12.29 -4.50 9.87
C PRO A 107 -12.52 -3.30 8.93
N ASP A 108 -13.33 -2.34 9.38
CA ASP A 108 -13.49 -1.06 8.68
C ASP A 108 -12.13 -0.42 8.40
N TRP A 109 -11.99 0.18 7.22
CA TRP A 109 -10.71 0.71 6.76
C TRP A 109 -10.45 2.10 7.30
N CYS A 110 -9.51 2.22 8.24
CA CYS A 110 -9.06 3.52 8.74
C CYS A 110 -8.26 4.26 7.67
N VAL A 111 -8.82 5.33 7.12
CA VAL A 111 -8.23 6.10 6.01
C VAL A 111 -7.59 7.41 6.43
N SER A 112 -7.78 7.86 7.66
CA SER A 112 -7.18 9.11 8.15
C SER A 112 -5.80 8.89 8.76
N ARG A 113 -4.92 9.90 8.58
CA ARG A 113 -3.58 9.94 9.20
C ARG A 113 -3.31 11.35 9.71
N GLN A 114 -2.74 11.44 10.91
CA GLN A 114 -2.30 12.67 11.54
C GLN A 114 -0.84 12.93 11.17
N ARG A 115 -0.63 13.38 9.91
CA ARG A 115 0.69 13.69 9.35
C ARG A 115 0.64 15.00 8.59
N VAL A 116 1.79 15.65 8.43
CA VAL A 116 1.92 16.94 7.73
C VAL A 116 1.94 16.78 6.21
N TRP A 117 2.40 15.63 5.71
CA TRP A 117 2.54 15.39 4.27
C TRP A 117 1.55 14.33 3.80
N GLY A 118 0.75 14.67 2.80
CA GLY A 118 -0.21 13.80 2.13
C GLY A 118 -1.42 14.57 1.59
N VAL A 119 -2.30 13.88 0.86
CA VAL A 119 -3.53 14.45 0.33
C VAL A 119 -4.51 14.66 1.49
N PRO A 120 -5.05 15.87 1.70
CA PRO A 120 -5.98 16.14 2.79
C PRO A 120 -7.31 15.41 2.59
N LEU A 121 -7.95 15.01 3.71
CA LEU A 121 -9.35 14.60 3.74
C LEU A 121 -10.24 15.85 3.64
N PRO A 122 -10.94 16.05 2.51
CA PRO A 122 -11.69 17.29 2.25
C PRO A 122 -13.06 17.29 2.95
N ILE A 123 -13.05 17.16 4.27
CA ILE A 123 -14.26 17.03 5.08
C ILE A 123 -14.39 18.24 6.02
N PHE A 124 -15.56 18.87 5.99
CA PHE A 124 -15.98 19.83 6.99
C PHE A 124 -16.79 19.13 8.08
N VAL A 125 -16.53 19.51 9.32
CA VAL A 125 -17.26 19.01 10.50
C VAL A 125 -17.96 20.18 11.17
N ASN A 126 -19.24 20.03 11.48
CA ASN A 126 -19.97 21.04 12.23
C ASN A 126 -19.43 21.11 13.67
N LYS A 127 -19.06 22.32 14.13
CA LYS A 127 -18.44 22.50 15.45
C LYS A 127 -19.36 22.14 16.62
N LYS A 128 -20.69 22.31 16.45
CA LYS A 128 -21.70 22.05 17.50
C LYS A 128 -22.13 20.59 17.52
N THR A 129 -22.52 20.06 16.36
CA THR A 129 -23.08 18.69 16.27
C THR A 129 -21.99 17.61 16.13
N LYS A 130 -20.77 18.01 15.76
CA LYS A 130 -19.64 17.11 15.42
C LYS A 130 -19.93 16.17 14.23
N GLU A 131 -20.98 16.46 13.46
CA GLU A 131 -21.34 15.69 12.27
C GLU A 131 -20.61 16.23 11.02
N PRO A 132 -20.21 15.34 10.08
CA PRO A 132 -19.62 15.75 8.81
C PRO A 132 -20.66 16.42 7.91
N LEU A 133 -20.25 17.44 7.18
CA LEU A 133 -21.04 18.06 6.14
C LEU A 133 -21.12 17.11 4.92
N ARG A 134 -22.34 16.67 4.61
CA ARG A 134 -22.62 15.74 3.51
C ARG A 134 -23.38 16.45 2.38
N ASP A 135 -22.76 17.46 1.81
CA ASP A 135 -23.34 18.22 0.71
C ASP A 135 -22.55 17.98 -0.58
N LYS A 136 -23.25 17.42 -1.57
CA LYS A 136 -22.65 17.11 -2.87
C LYS A 136 -22.11 18.34 -3.58
N GLN A 137 -22.78 19.51 -3.48
CA GLN A 137 -22.33 20.73 -4.14
C GLN A 137 -21.01 21.23 -3.54
N VAL A 138 -20.85 21.13 -2.22
CA VAL A 138 -19.60 21.45 -1.54
C VAL A 138 -18.49 20.49 -1.96
N ILE A 139 -18.77 19.18 -2.03
CA ILE A 139 -17.80 18.17 -2.46
C ILE A 139 -17.36 18.41 -3.91
N ASP A 140 -18.30 18.66 -4.81
CA ASP A 140 -18.00 18.93 -6.22
C ASP A 140 -17.18 20.22 -6.38
N ARG A 141 -17.48 21.25 -5.60
CA ARG A 141 -16.71 22.52 -5.58
C ARG A 141 -15.28 22.29 -5.10
N ILE A 142 -15.09 21.53 -4.03
CA ILE A 142 -13.76 21.16 -3.54
C ILE A 142 -12.97 20.41 -4.64
N ALA A 143 -13.58 19.44 -5.29
CA ALA A 143 -12.95 18.67 -6.36
C ALA A 143 -12.51 19.58 -7.53
N GLN A 144 -13.35 20.55 -7.94
CA GLN A 144 -13.01 21.51 -8.99
C GLN A 144 -11.87 22.45 -8.58
N ILE A 145 -11.83 22.86 -7.32
CA ILE A 145 -10.72 23.67 -6.79
C ILE A 145 -9.42 22.87 -6.80
N TYR A 146 -9.47 21.63 -6.32
CA TYR A 146 -8.29 20.73 -6.31
C TYR A 146 -7.77 20.45 -7.72
N GLU A 147 -8.64 20.30 -8.71
CA GLU A 147 -8.25 20.09 -10.11
C GLU A 147 -7.49 21.29 -10.68
N LYS A 148 -7.82 22.50 -10.25
CA LYS A 148 -7.22 23.74 -10.74
C LYS A 148 -5.97 24.17 -9.97
N GLU A 149 -5.97 24.03 -8.66
CA GLU A 149 -5.01 24.63 -7.76
C GLU A 149 -4.17 23.63 -6.98
N GLY A 150 -4.52 22.34 -7.07
CA GLY A 150 -3.92 21.27 -6.24
C GLY A 150 -4.56 21.20 -4.86
N SER A 151 -4.28 20.12 -4.16
CA SER A 151 -4.91 19.81 -2.87
C SER A 151 -4.34 20.63 -1.68
N ASP A 152 -3.17 21.25 -1.83
CA ASP A 152 -2.52 22.03 -0.77
C ASP A 152 -3.32 23.27 -0.39
N CYS A 153 -4.14 23.80 -1.31
CA CYS A 153 -5.07 24.89 -1.03
C CYS A 153 -6.03 24.59 0.12
N TRP A 154 -6.28 23.31 0.43
CA TRP A 154 -7.09 22.93 1.59
C TRP A 154 -6.53 23.46 2.90
N PHE A 155 -5.21 23.46 3.06
CA PHE A 155 -4.56 23.90 4.29
C PHE A 155 -4.38 25.41 4.35
N THR A 156 -4.20 26.08 3.21
CA THR A 156 -3.83 27.49 3.12
C THR A 156 -5.01 28.43 2.98
N ASP A 157 -6.08 28.01 2.31
CA ASP A 157 -7.14 28.89 1.89
C ASP A 157 -8.28 28.99 2.91
N ASP A 158 -9.03 30.11 2.80
CA ASP A 158 -10.18 30.36 3.65
C ASP A 158 -11.27 29.31 3.43
N PRO A 159 -11.87 28.74 4.51
CA PRO A 159 -12.98 27.80 4.43
C PRO A 159 -14.14 28.25 3.55
N LYS A 160 -14.40 29.57 3.48
CA LYS A 160 -15.48 30.17 2.67
C LYS A 160 -15.33 29.84 1.19
N LYS A 161 -14.09 29.73 0.67
CA LYS A 161 -13.81 29.36 -0.72
C LYS A 161 -14.44 28.01 -1.08
N PHE A 162 -14.38 27.07 -0.17
CA PHE A 162 -14.90 25.72 -0.35
C PHE A 162 -16.38 25.61 -0.01
N LEU A 163 -16.83 26.25 1.09
CA LEU A 163 -18.21 26.21 1.55
C LEU A 163 -19.16 27.04 0.67
N GLY A 164 -18.65 28.09 0.03
CA GLY A 164 -19.46 29.02 -0.75
C GLY A 164 -20.34 29.90 0.12
N ASN A 165 -21.53 30.25 -0.40
CA ASN A 165 -22.48 31.13 0.32
C ASN A 165 -23.51 30.35 1.13
N ASP A 166 -23.56 29.01 0.99
CA ASP A 166 -24.59 28.15 1.58
C ASP A 166 -24.33 27.82 3.06
N TYR A 167 -23.10 28.00 3.52
CA TYR A 167 -22.68 27.66 4.89
C TYR A 167 -21.79 28.75 5.49
N ASP A 168 -22.03 29.08 6.77
CA ASP A 168 -21.15 29.99 7.52
C ASP A 168 -19.87 29.25 7.96
N PRO A 169 -18.68 29.73 7.55
CA PRO A 169 -17.40 29.13 7.97
C PRO A 169 -17.21 29.07 9.49
N LYS A 170 -17.90 29.94 10.26
CA LYS A 170 -17.83 29.93 11.72
C LYS A 170 -18.42 28.69 12.35
N ASP A 171 -19.38 28.04 11.69
CA ASP A 171 -20.07 26.85 12.18
C ASP A 171 -19.32 25.56 11.84
N TYR A 172 -18.33 25.63 10.95
CA TYR A 172 -17.62 24.44 10.43
C TYR A 172 -16.12 24.53 10.68
N GLU A 173 -15.51 23.36 10.79
CA GLU A 173 -14.07 23.14 10.94
C GLU A 173 -13.59 22.24 9.80
N LYS A 174 -12.48 22.63 9.13
CA LYS A 174 -11.78 21.78 8.16
C LYS A 174 -11.04 20.69 8.91
N LEU A 175 -11.09 19.44 8.44
CA LEU A 175 -10.17 18.41 8.91
C LEU A 175 -8.75 18.71 8.45
N ASN A 176 -7.79 18.46 9.34
CA ASN A 176 -6.36 18.56 9.03
C ASN A 176 -5.71 17.20 8.78
N ASP A 177 -6.50 16.12 8.88
CA ASP A 177 -6.02 14.77 8.60
C ASP A 177 -5.78 14.60 7.10
N ILE A 178 -4.79 13.78 6.78
CA ILE A 178 -4.52 13.36 5.40
C ILE A 178 -5.05 11.94 5.15
N VAL A 179 -5.24 11.62 3.88
CA VAL A 179 -5.58 10.26 3.46
C VAL A 179 -4.36 9.36 3.62
N GLU A 180 -4.58 8.11 3.96
CA GLU A 180 -3.53 7.11 4.02
C GLU A 180 -3.05 6.73 2.60
N VAL A 181 -1.76 6.46 2.46
CA VAL A 181 -1.10 6.28 1.15
C VAL A 181 -1.64 5.14 0.29
N TRP A 182 -2.24 4.12 0.89
CA TRP A 182 -2.87 3.03 0.13
C TRP A 182 -4.18 3.45 -0.52
N PHE A 183 -4.84 4.47 0.00
CA PHE A 183 -5.97 5.10 -0.67
C PHE A 183 -5.48 5.88 -1.90
N ASP A 184 -4.41 6.68 -1.76
CA ASP A 184 -3.84 7.39 -2.90
C ASP A 184 -3.48 6.42 -4.04
N SER A 185 -2.76 5.35 -3.73
CA SER A 185 -2.37 4.34 -4.72
C SER A 185 -3.55 3.52 -5.24
N GLY A 186 -4.52 3.22 -4.40
CA GLY A 186 -5.72 2.46 -4.75
C GLY A 186 -6.58 3.16 -5.80
N SER A 187 -6.60 4.51 -5.77
CA SER A 187 -7.36 5.33 -6.71
C SER A 187 -6.76 5.40 -8.15
N THR A 188 -5.61 4.72 -8.40
CA THR A 188 -4.94 4.69 -9.72
C THR A 188 -5.89 4.34 -10.87
N HIS A 189 -6.84 3.43 -10.65
CA HIS A 189 -7.83 3.08 -11.66
C HIS A 189 -8.65 4.30 -12.14
N SER A 190 -8.90 5.27 -11.27
CA SER A 190 -9.67 6.47 -11.59
C SER A 190 -8.86 7.50 -12.40
N PHE A 191 -7.66 7.84 -11.92
CA PHE A 191 -6.89 8.92 -12.53
C PHE A 191 -5.93 8.46 -13.65
N VAL A 192 -5.70 7.15 -13.80
CA VAL A 192 -4.91 6.59 -14.91
C VAL A 192 -5.81 5.86 -15.91
N LEU A 193 -6.47 4.75 -15.51
CA LEU A 193 -7.18 3.90 -16.47
C LEU A 193 -8.37 4.60 -17.12
N GLU A 194 -9.15 5.37 -16.36
CA GLU A 194 -10.32 6.07 -16.86
C GLU A 194 -10.00 7.37 -17.60
N LYS A 195 -8.87 8.02 -17.27
CA LYS A 195 -8.49 9.31 -17.85
C LYS A 195 -7.68 9.20 -19.13
N ARG A 196 -6.86 8.17 -19.28
CA ARG A 196 -6.00 7.99 -20.45
C ARG A 196 -6.77 7.31 -21.58
N LYS A 197 -6.73 7.91 -22.78
CA LYS A 197 -7.42 7.41 -23.99
C LYS A 197 -6.85 6.11 -24.55
N ASP A 198 -5.57 5.83 -24.26
CA ASP A 198 -4.84 4.62 -24.68
C ASP A 198 -5.02 3.46 -23.69
N LEU A 199 -5.71 3.68 -22.57
CA LEU A 199 -6.00 2.67 -21.55
C LEU A 199 -7.50 2.45 -21.40
N LYS A 200 -7.87 1.44 -20.64
CA LYS A 200 -9.27 1.12 -20.33
C LYS A 200 -9.45 0.72 -18.88
N TRP A 201 -10.64 0.96 -18.35
CA TRP A 201 -11.12 0.42 -17.08
C TRP A 201 -12.25 -0.61 -17.35
N PRO A 202 -12.26 -1.77 -16.66
CA PRO A 202 -11.19 -2.32 -15.83
C PRO A 202 -9.96 -2.71 -16.65
N ALA A 203 -8.78 -2.73 -16.03
CA ALA A 203 -7.55 -3.27 -16.62
C ALA A 203 -7.71 -4.75 -16.95
N ASP A 204 -7.02 -5.22 -17.99
CA ASP A 204 -7.01 -6.66 -18.28
C ASP A 204 -6.25 -7.43 -17.21
N MET A 205 -5.15 -6.86 -16.68
CA MET A 205 -4.34 -7.47 -15.64
C MET A 205 -3.69 -6.43 -14.73
N TYR A 206 -3.71 -6.70 -13.41
CA TYR A 206 -2.81 -6.10 -12.44
C TYR A 206 -1.65 -7.06 -12.17
N LEU A 207 -0.41 -6.57 -12.24
CA LEU A 207 0.80 -7.36 -12.09
C LEU A 207 1.71 -6.72 -11.05
N GLU A 208 1.97 -7.43 -9.95
CA GLU A 208 2.84 -6.98 -8.85
C GLU A 208 3.32 -8.16 -8.00
N GLY A 209 4.16 -7.86 -7.01
CA GLY A 209 4.60 -8.82 -6.01
C GLY A 209 3.47 -9.35 -5.14
N SER A 210 3.68 -10.52 -4.57
CA SER A 210 2.70 -11.22 -3.75
C SER A 210 2.32 -10.49 -2.45
N ASP A 211 3.12 -9.52 -1.99
CA ASP A 211 2.81 -8.63 -0.85
C ASP A 211 1.65 -7.69 -1.15
N GLN A 212 1.37 -7.39 -2.42
CA GLN A 212 0.31 -6.48 -2.83
C GLN A 212 -1.11 -7.02 -2.63
N HIS A 213 -1.28 -8.29 -2.25
CA HIS A 213 -2.55 -8.77 -1.72
C HIS A 213 -2.99 -8.02 -0.46
N ARG A 214 -2.03 -7.51 0.34
CA ARG A 214 -2.29 -6.64 1.50
C ARG A 214 -2.02 -5.16 1.20
N GLY A 215 -1.71 -4.81 -0.02
CA GLY A 215 -1.40 -3.45 -0.49
C GLY A 215 -2.32 -3.02 -1.62
N TRP A 216 -1.73 -2.76 -2.78
CA TRP A 216 -2.40 -2.15 -3.93
C TRP A 216 -3.55 -2.97 -4.51
N PHE A 217 -3.43 -4.29 -4.63
CA PHE A 217 -4.55 -5.11 -5.10
C PHE A 217 -5.78 -4.95 -4.22
N HIS A 218 -5.56 -4.89 -2.90
CA HIS A 218 -6.64 -4.79 -1.91
C HIS A 218 -7.26 -3.38 -1.89
N SER A 219 -6.45 -2.32 -1.80
CA SER A 219 -6.95 -0.94 -1.74
C SER A 219 -7.68 -0.56 -3.02
N SER A 220 -7.10 -0.85 -4.19
CA SER A 220 -7.71 -0.57 -5.49
C SER A 220 -9.02 -1.34 -5.71
N LEU A 221 -9.09 -2.61 -5.26
CA LEU A 221 -10.33 -3.38 -5.28
C LEU A 221 -11.42 -2.71 -4.45
N LEU A 222 -11.13 -2.36 -3.20
CA LEU A 222 -12.13 -1.76 -2.31
C LEU A 222 -12.64 -0.41 -2.81
N GLU A 223 -11.75 0.43 -3.31
CA GLU A 223 -12.13 1.73 -3.85
C GLU A 223 -12.97 1.62 -5.12
N SER A 224 -12.58 0.75 -6.05
CA SER A 224 -13.34 0.52 -7.27
C SER A 224 -14.69 -0.13 -6.97
N CYS A 225 -14.75 -1.12 -6.08
CA CYS A 225 -16.01 -1.72 -5.62
C CYS A 225 -16.92 -0.71 -4.93
N GLY A 226 -16.35 0.17 -4.08
CA GLY A 226 -17.12 1.18 -3.35
C GLY A 226 -17.66 2.30 -4.23
N THR A 227 -16.98 2.63 -5.31
CA THR A 227 -17.31 3.77 -6.16
C THR A 227 -17.93 3.39 -7.51
N ARG A 228 -17.66 2.19 -8.03
CA ARG A 228 -18.12 1.67 -9.35
C ARG A 228 -18.86 0.35 -9.24
N GLY A 229 -18.88 -0.29 -8.07
CA GLY A 229 -19.53 -1.59 -7.85
C GLY A 229 -18.83 -2.77 -8.51
N LYS A 230 -17.58 -2.58 -9.01
CA LYS A 230 -16.83 -3.56 -9.80
C LYS A 230 -15.34 -3.50 -9.49
N ALA A 231 -14.62 -4.63 -9.66
CA ALA A 231 -13.16 -4.68 -9.56
C ALA A 231 -12.50 -3.81 -10.65
N PRO A 232 -11.33 -3.20 -10.37
CA PRO A 232 -10.60 -2.39 -11.34
C PRO A 232 -9.77 -3.22 -12.32
N PHE A 233 -9.80 -4.53 -12.21
CA PHE A 233 -9.05 -5.50 -13.00
C PHE A 233 -9.88 -6.74 -13.32
N LYS A 234 -9.52 -7.44 -14.40
CA LYS A 234 -10.09 -8.74 -14.79
C LYS A 234 -9.23 -9.90 -14.27
N SER A 235 -7.93 -9.68 -14.15
CA SER A 235 -6.96 -10.67 -13.69
C SER A 235 -5.94 -10.06 -12.75
N ILE A 236 -5.38 -10.88 -11.87
CA ILE A 236 -4.20 -10.57 -11.05
C ILE A 236 -3.12 -11.58 -11.35
N LEU A 237 -1.93 -11.10 -11.71
CA LEU A 237 -0.70 -11.90 -11.71
C LEU A 237 0.15 -11.43 -10.54
N SER A 238 0.49 -12.35 -9.63
CA SER A 238 1.38 -12.04 -8.50
C SER A 238 2.63 -12.90 -8.55
N HIS A 239 3.79 -12.27 -8.43
CA HIS A 239 5.08 -12.92 -8.43
C HIS A 239 5.74 -12.92 -7.05
N GLY A 240 6.71 -13.83 -6.85
CA GLY A 240 7.58 -13.85 -5.69
C GLY A 240 8.61 -12.71 -5.70
N PHE A 241 9.49 -12.71 -4.69
CA PHE A 241 10.56 -11.72 -4.57
C PHE A 241 11.85 -12.23 -5.18
N VAL A 242 12.71 -11.31 -5.60
CA VAL A 242 14.10 -11.63 -5.91
C VAL A 242 14.91 -11.62 -4.62
N VAL A 243 15.51 -12.76 -4.31
CA VAL A 243 16.29 -13.01 -3.11
C VAL A 243 17.74 -13.41 -3.47
N ASP A 244 18.66 -13.32 -2.54
CA ASP A 244 20.04 -13.77 -2.79
C ASP A 244 20.13 -15.30 -2.99
N GLY A 245 21.29 -15.80 -3.34
CA GLY A 245 21.50 -17.24 -3.56
C GLY A 245 21.18 -18.14 -2.36
N LYS A 246 21.14 -17.57 -1.15
CA LYS A 246 20.75 -18.26 0.08
C LYS A 246 19.24 -18.16 0.39
N GLY A 247 18.48 -17.43 -0.43
CA GLY A 247 17.06 -17.20 -0.21
C GLY A 247 16.76 -16.06 0.78
N LEU A 248 17.71 -15.18 1.06
CA LEU A 248 17.54 -14.05 1.98
C LEU A 248 17.21 -12.78 1.20
N LYS A 249 16.38 -11.93 1.83
CA LYS A 249 16.06 -10.62 1.27
C LYS A 249 17.31 -9.79 1.04
N MET A 250 17.47 -9.26 -0.15
CA MET A 250 18.57 -8.36 -0.48
C MET A 250 18.38 -6.97 0.14
N SER A 251 19.42 -6.45 0.78
CA SER A 251 19.44 -5.10 1.33
C SER A 251 20.83 -4.50 1.31
N LYS A 252 20.93 -3.17 1.18
CA LYS A 252 22.20 -2.45 1.24
C LYS A 252 22.94 -2.64 2.56
N SER A 253 22.19 -2.74 3.67
CA SER A 253 22.74 -2.96 5.00
C SER A 253 23.37 -4.33 5.20
N THR A 254 22.90 -5.34 4.46
CA THR A 254 23.42 -6.72 4.51
C THR A 254 24.53 -6.94 3.48
N GLY A 255 24.68 -6.02 2.51
CA GLY A 255 25.72 -6.11 1.48
C GLY A 255 25.51 -7.21 0.43
N ASN A 256 24.33 -7.81 0.39
CA ASN A 256 23.97 -8.93 -0.51
C ASN A 256 23.19 -8.49 -1.76
N VAL A 257 23.17 -7.20 -2.08
CA VAL A 257 22.46 -6.66 -3.24
C VAL A 257 23.24 -6.96 -4.52
N ILE A 258 22.56 -7.54 -5.50
CA ILE A 258 23.04 -7.69 -6.88
C ILE A 258 22.26 -6.68 -7.71
N SER A 259 22.94 -5.68 -8.28
CA SER A 259 22.28 -4.69 -9.10
C SER A 259 22.14 -5.16 -10.55
N PRO A 260 21.07 -4.77 -11.27
CA PRO A 260 20.95 -5.03 -12.71
C PRO A 260 22.14 -4.47 -13.50
N GLU A 261 22.70 -3.31 -13.12
CA GLU A 261 23.85 -2.69 -13.76
C GLU A 261 25.08 -3.59 -13.72
N ASP A 262 25.35 -4.25 -12.59
CA ASP A 262 26.44 -5.20 -12.44
C ASP A 262 26.27 -6.41 -13.35
N ILE A 263 25.04 -6.89 -13.48
CA ILE A 263 24.71 -8.02 -14.38
C ILE A 263 24.90 -7.59 -15.83
N LEU A 264 24.37 -6.43 -16.21
CA LEU A 264 24.49 -5.91 -17.58
C LEU A 264 25.94 -5.72 -17.98
N LYS A 265 26.79 -5.21 -17.09
CA LYS A 265 28.21 -5.00 -17.33
C LYS A 265 28.99 -6.31 -17.52
N ASN A 266 28.68 -7.33 -16.74
CA ASN A 266 29.47 -8.57 -16.71
C ASN A 266 28.92 -9.66 -17.64
N TYR A 267 27.60 -9.71 -17.88
CA TYR A 267 26.93 -10.78 -18.61
C TYR A 267 26.09 -10.29 -19.80
N GLY A 268 25.67 -9.03 -19.79
CA GLY A 268 24.74 -8.48 -20.77
C GLY A 268 23.28 -8.74 -20.45
N ALA A 269 22.39 -8.04 -21.17
CA ALA A 269 20.94 -8.06 -20.89
C ALA A 269 20.30 -9.43 -21.19
N ASP A 270 20.80 -10.16 -22.17
CA ASP A 270 20.18 -11.41 -22.60
C ASP A 270 20.33 -12.52 -21.55
N ILE A 271 21.41 -12.51 -20.77
CA ILE A 271 21.59 -13.44 -19.67
C ILE A 271 20.59 -13.17 -18.55
N LEU A 272 20.35 -11.89 -18.23
CA LEU A 272 19.34 -11.51 -17.26
C LEU A 272 17.94 -11.92 -17.73
N ARG A 273 17.60 -11.69 -19.00
CA ARG A 273 16.34 -12.12 -19.60
C ARG A 273 16.18 -13.64 -19.61
N ALA A 274 17.24 -14.38 -19.94
CA ALA A 274 17.23 -15.84 -19.94
C ALA A 274 16.99 -16.38 -18.52
N TRP A 275 17.59 -15.81 -17.50
CA TRP A 275 17.36 -16.18 -16.11
C TRP A 275 15.89 -15.93 -15.72
N VAL A 276 15.33 -14.75 -16.01
CA VAL A 276 13.93 -14.45 -15.72
C VAL A 276 12.99 -15.40 -16.45
N ALA A 277 13.20 -15.60 -17.76
CA ALA A 277 12.32 -16.44 -18.58
C ALA A 277 12.35 -17.93 -18.20
N SER A 278 13.43 -18.40 -17.58
CA SER A 278 13.55 -19.79 -17.11
C SER A 278 13.10 -20.02 -15.67
N SER A 279 12.72 -18.93 -14.96
CA SER A 279 12.36 -19.00 -13.55
C SER A 279 10.85 -19.15 -13.37
N ASP A 280 10.44 -19.85 -12.31
CA ASP A 280 9.04 -19.90 -11.89
C ASP A 280 8.71 -18.62 -11.10
N TYR A 281 7.98 -17.69 -11.71
CA TYR A 281 7.62 -16.43 -11.08
C TYR A 281 6.67 -16.55 -9.87
N ALA A 282 6.01 -17.71 -9.72
CA ALA A 282 5.09 -17.93 -8.60
C ALA A 282 5.81 -18.11 -7.25
N GLU A 283 7.11 -18.38 -7.30
CA GLU A 283 7.98 -18.55 -6.13
C GLU A 283 9.05 -17.45 -6.06
N ASP A 284 9.78 -17.38 -4.94
CA ASP A 284 10.88 -16.43 -4.80
C ASP A 284 12.06 -16.83 -5.70
N LEU A 285 12.58 -15.86 -6.46
CA LEU A 285 13.63 -16.06 -7.45
C LEU A 285 15.01 -15.83 -6.81
N ARG A 286 15.82 -16.88 -6.76
CA ARG A 286 17.19 -16.76 -6.27
C ARG A 286 18.12 -16.24 -7.37
N ILE A 287 18.99 -15.33 -7.00
CA ILE A 287 20.03 -14.79 -7.88
C ILE A 287 21.37 -14.75 -7.18
N ASP A 288 22.41 -15.27 -7.84
CA ASP A 288 23.81 -15.10 -7.48
C ASP A 288 24.71 -15.27 -8.71
N LYS A 289 26.01 -15.10 -8.53
CA LYS A 289 26.98 -15.23 -9.62
C LYS A 289 27.04 -16.64 -10.23
N THR A 290 26.81 -17.66 -9.44
CA THR A 290 26.83 -19.07 -9.90
C THR A 290 25.62 -19.34 -10.79
N ILE A 291 24.43 -18.92 -10.37
CA ILE A 291 23.19 -19.03 -11.14
C ILE A 291 23.34 -18.30 -12.48
N LEU A 292 23.83 -17.06 -12.45
CA LEU A 292 24.05 -16.28 -13.68
C LEU A 292 25.07 -16.91 -14.62
N ALA A 293 26.15 -17.51 -14.09
CA ALA A 293 27.13 -18.23 -14.89
C ALA A 293 26.54 -19.45 -15.59
N GLN A 294 25.64 -20.19 -14.94
CA GLN A 294 24.91 -21.33 -15.54
C GLN A 294 24.01 -20.87 -16.69
N HIS A 295 23.29 -19.74 -16.52
CA HIS A 295 22.48 -19.17 -17.60
C HIS A 295 23.34 -18.65 -18.76
N ALA A 296 24.51 -18.07 -18.48
CA ALA A 296 25.46 -17.65 -19.50
C ALA A 296 25.96 -18.85 -20.33
N GLU A 297 26.20 -20.00 -19.70
CA GLU A 297 26.61 -21.22 -20.39
C GLU A 297 25.46 -21.76 -21.28
N SER A 298 24.25 -21.82 -20.78
CA SER A 298 23.06 -22.22 -21.54
C SER A 298 22.83 -21.31 -22.75
N TYR A 299 22.92 -20.01 -22.55
CA TYR A 299 22.80 -19.02 -23.63
C TYR A 299 23.90 -19.20 -24.70
N ARG A 300 25.15 -19.49 -24.29
CA ARG A 300 26.24 -19.76 -25.22
C ARG A 300 25.96 -20.96 -26.12
N LYS A 301 25.36 -22.03 -25.59
CA LYS A 301 24.93 -23.18 -26.36
C LYS A 301 23.88 -22.81 -27.40
N ILE A 302 22.85 -22.08 -27.02
CA ILE A 302 21.78 -21.59 -27.91
C ILE A 302 22.40 -20.72 -29.03
N ARG A 303 23.23 -19.74 -28.66
CA ARG A 303 23.91 -18.84 -29.62
C ARG A 303 24.79 -19.62 -30.60
N ASN A 304 25.54 -20.60 -30.14
CA ASN A 304 26.39 -21.45 -31.00
C ASN A 304 25.56 -22.29 -31.95
N THR A 305 24.40 -22.79 -31.53
CA THR A 305 23.47 -23.51 -32.40
C THR A 305 22.94 -22.63 -33.51
N PHE A 306 22.48 -21.39 -33.18
CA PHE A 306 22.07 -20.44 -34.21
C PHE A 306 23.22 -20.09 -35.17
N ARG A 307 24.43 -19.89 -34.64
CA ARG A 307 25.61 -19.61 -35.51
C ARG A 307 25.90 -20.76 -36.46
N PHE A 308 25.79 -22.00 -36.01
CA PHE A 308 25.93 -23.18 -36.83
C PHE A 308 24.86 -23.25 -37.93
N ILE A 309 23.59 -23.08 -37.56
CA ILE A 309 22.46 -23.10 -38.50
C ILE A 309 22.65 -22.00 -39.56
N LEU A 310 22.85 -20.76 -39.14
CA LEU A 310 23.03 -19.62 -40.05
C LEU A 310 24.23 -19.79 -40.98
N GLY A 311 25.32 -20.41 -40.49
CA GLY A 311 26.48 -20.68 -41.34
C GLY A 311 26.24 -21.73 -42.42
N ASN A 312 25.26 -22.62 -42.23
CA ASN A 312 24.93 -23.69 -43.21
C ASN A 312 23.81 -23.31 -44.18
N ILE A 313 22.98 -22.30 -43.86
CA ILE A 313 21.86 -21.90 -44.73
C ILE A 313 22.11 -20.61 -45.53
N LYS A 314 23.33 -20.06 -45.42
CA LYS A 314 23.68 -18.68 -45.82
C LYS A 314 23.33 -18.33 -47.28
N ASP A 315 23.42 -19.27 -48.22
CA ASP A 315 23.25 -18.98 -49.65
C ASP A 315 22.14 -19.78 -50.32
N ASN A 316 21.42 -20.64 -49.59
CA ASN A 316 20.44 -21.57 -50.14
C ASN A 316 19.07 -21.53 -49.45
N PHE A 317 18.71 -20.42 -48.83
CA PHE A 317 17.42 -20.30 -48.17
C PHE A 317 16.34 -19.91 -49.21
N GLU A 318 15.73 -20.89 -49.84
CA GLU A 318 14.42 -20.72 -50.45
C GLU A 318 13.37 -20.71 -49.34
N LYS A 319 12.52 -19.69 -49.34
CA LYS A 319 11.41 -19.56 -48.41
C LYS A 319 10.48 -20.77 -48.57
N GLN A 320 10.68 -21.81 -47.75
CA GLN A 320 9.75 -22.92 -47.71
C GLN A 320 8.48 -22.49 -47.00
N ASP A 321 7.36 -22.87 -47.57
CA ASP A 321 6.04 -22.69 -46.96
C ASP A 321 5.93 -23.59 -45.76
N PHE A 322 5.97 -23.01 -44.57
CA PHE A 322 5.87 -23.74 -43.31
C PHE A 322 4.46 -24.29 -43.02
N GLU A 323 3.48 -23.97 -43.90
CA GLU A 323 2.10 -24.45 -43.79
C GLU A 323 1.92 -25.96 -44.11
N ASN A 324 2.95 -26.63 -44.61
CA ASN A 324 2.92 -28.02 -45.01
C ASN A 324 3.97 -28.93 -44.33
N LEU A 325 4.37 -28.58 -43.10
CA LEU A 325 5.18 -29.46 -42.28
C LEU A 325 4.26 -30.24 -41.34
N ASP A 326 4.04 -31.53 -41.67
CA ASP A 326 3.37 -32.50 -40.79
C ASP A 326 4.18 -32.78 -39.52
#